data_b9cc0b5b407f0491c1b02e35da1219a6
#
_entry.id   b9cc0b5b407f0491c1b02e35da1219a6
#
_cell.length_a   1.000
_cell.length_b   1.000
_cell.length_c   1.000
_cell.angle_alpha   90.00
_cell.angle_beta   90.00
_cell.angle_gamma   90.00
#
_symmetry.space_group_name_H-M   'P 1'
#
loop_
_entity.id
_entity.type
_entity.pdbx_description
1 polymer ?
#
loop_
_entity_poly.entity_id
_entity_poly.type
_entity_poly.pdbx_seq_one_letter_code
_entity_poly.pdbx_strand_id
1 'polypeptide(L)'
;WLYWIQKKSQKEIGEIYKINTVQVHRILNEAEKKGYVKVFVEGSFDICKEYEEKIKNKYNLKYIEVLPSSYDKEAILNTLDPDPVSIAYAGANYLLKIIRDKKCRNIGWSTGSTNTLIANILPQINEKVNFIDTTGSLRSDLSFNPLLGLNTLSKKNDCVY
;
A
#
# COMPACT_ATOMS: atom_id res chain seq x y z
N TRP A 1 1.05 -1.58 19.48
CA TRP A 1 -0.39 -1.58 19.75
C TRP A 1 -0.78 -0.47 20.72
N LEU A 2 -0.25 -0.45 21.95
CA LEU A 2 -0.60 0.51 23.00
C LEU A 2 -0.43 1.97 22.53
N TYR A 3 0.67 2.29 21.87
CA TYR A 3 1.00 3.64 21.43
C TYR A 3 0.14 4.08 20.24
N TRP A 4 0.18 3.31 19.13
CA TRP A 4 -0.46 3.74 17.88
C TRP A 4 -1.98 3.53 17.86
N ILE A 5 -2.47 2.44 18.45
CA ILE A 5 -3.89 2.11 18.40
C ILE A 5 -4.64 2.60 19.64
N GLN A 6 -4.13 2.30 20.84
CA GLN A 6 -4.78 2.73 22.09
C GLN A 6 -4.42 4.17 22.50
N LYS A 7 -3.54 4.83 21.76
CA LYS A 7 -3.10 6.23 22.01
C LYS A 7 -2.55 6.47 23.41
N LYS A 8 -1.98 5.45 24.03
CA LYS A 8 -1.30 5.59 25.34
C LYS A 8 0.00 6.37 25.16
N SER A 9 0.29 7.24 26.12
CA SER A 9 1.54 7.98 26.18
C SER A 9 2.72 7.02 26.46
N GLN A 10 3.93 7.44 26.09
CA GLN A 10 5.15 6.68 26.41
C GLN A 10 5.35 6.48 27.94
N LYS A 11 4.87 7.44 28.75
CA LYS A 11 4.90 7.36 30.21
C LYS A 11 3.99 6.25 30.71
N GLU A 12 2.74 6.21 30.29
CA GLU A 12 1.78 5.13 30.66
C GLU A 12 2.28 3.74 30.23
N ILE A 13 2.89 3.66 29.03
CA ILE A 13 3.49 2.41 28.55
C ILE A 13 4.66 2.01 29.45
N GLY A 14 5.48 2.96 29.83
CA GLY A 14 6.60 2.74 30.77
C GLY A 14 6.13 2.22 32.12
N GLU A 15 5.05 2.77 32.64
CA GLU A 15 4.43 2.30 33.90
C GLU A 15 3.89 0.88 33.78
N ILE A 16 3.20 0.54 32.68
CA ILE A 16 2.65 -0.81 32.43
C ILE A 16 3.76 -1.87 32.40
N TYR A 17 4.84 -1.59 31.67
CA TYR A 17 5.94 -2.55 31.48
C TYR A 17 7.08 -2.39 32.47
N LYS A 18 6.99 -1.45 33.41
CA LYS A 18 8.03 -1.13 34.40
C LYS A 18 9.38 -0.81 33.76
N ILE A 19 9.35 -0.03 32.67
CA ILE A 19 10.50 0.47 31.93
C ILE A 19 10.45 2.00 31.83
N ASN A 20 11.60 2.65 31.62
CA ASN A 20 11.62 4.08 31.48
C ASN A 20 11.17 4.54 30.08
N THR A 21 10.79 5.81 29.97
CA THR A 21 10.30 6.42 28.71
C THR A 21 11.33 6.37 27.57
N VAL A 22 12.63 6.41 27.89
CA VAL A 22 13.71 6.31 26.90
C VAL A 22 13.73 4.92 26.27
N GLN A 23 13.53 3.88 27.09
CA GLN A 23 13.43 2.51 26.61
C GLN A 23 12.18 2.32 25.74
N VAL A 24 11.02 2.88 26.14
CA VAL A 24 9.82 2.88 25.34
C VAL A 24 10.07 3.56 23.98
N HIS A 25 10.66 4.75 23.98
CA HIS A 25 11.00 5.47 22.75
C HIS A 25 11.90 4.64 21.81
N ARG A 26 12.93 3.99 22.38
CA ARG A 26 13.82 3.13 21.58
C ARG A 26 13.07 1.96 20.95
N ILE A 27 12.18 1.30 21.70
CA ILE A 27 11.37 0.19 21.19
C ILE A 27 10.43 0.65 20.08
N LEU A 28 9.80 1.82 20.22
CA LEU A 28 8.93 2.38 19.19
C LEU A 28 9.69 2.69 17.91
N ASN A 29 10.85 3.34 18.01
CA ASN A 29 11.71 3.60 16.85
C ASN A 29 12.21 2.32 16.18
N GLU A 30 12.53 1.29 16.98
CA GLU A 30 12.92 0.00 16.43
C GLU A 30 11.76 -0.70 15.71
N ALA A 31 10.53 -0.56 16.22
CA ALA A 31 9.35 -1.09 15.57
C ALA A 31 9.07 -0.42 14.20
N GLU A 32 9.29 0.90 14.11
CA GLU A 32 9.19 1.64 12.85
C GLU A 32 10.30 1.21 11.87
N LYS A 33 11.57 1.17 12.32
CA LYS A 33 12.71 0.73 11.50
C LYS A 33 12.56 -0.68 10.97
N LYS A 34 11.97 -1.58 11.75
CA LYS A 34 11.69 -2.98 11.34
C LYS A 34 10.42 -3.10 10.49
N GLY A 35 9.71 -1.99 10.21
CA GLY A 35 8.50 -1.98 9.41
C GLY A 35 7.27 -2.64 10.06
N TYR A 36 7.30 -2.86 11.39
CA TYR A 36 6.11 -3.35 12.13
C TYR A 36 5.01 -2.29 12.22
N VAL A 37 5.38 -1.03 12.06
CA VAL A 37 4.47 0.10 11.99
C VAL A 37 4.74 0.82 10.68
N LYS A 38 3.66 1.07 9.95
CA LYS A 38 3.68 1.88 8.73
C LYS A 38 2.69 3.00 8.92
N VAL A 39 3.15 4.22 8.71
CA VAL A 39 2.32 5.43 8.79
C VAL A 39 2.02 5.86 7.37
N PHE A 40 0.74 5.89 7.03
CA PHE A 40 0.27 6.46 5.77
C PHE A 40 -0.36 7.80 6.07
N VAL A 41 0.11 8.83 5.38
CA VAL A 41 -0.47 10.17 5.49
C VAL A 41 -1.35 10.37 4.27
N GLU A 42 -2.66 10.40 4.50
CA GLU A 42 -3.61 10.81 3.48
C GLU A 42 -3.62 12.33 3.40
N GLY A 43 -3.41 12.85 2.21
CA GLY A 43 -3.42 14.28 1.96
C GLY A 43 -2.71 14.63 0.67
N SER A 44 -3.09 15.75 0.11
CA SER A 44 -2.39 16.30 -1.04
C SER A 44 -1.32 17.26 -0.54
N PHE A 45 -0.08 16.92 -0.77
CA PHE A 45 1.02 17.85 -0.60
C PHE A 45 1.02 18.82 -1.77
N ASP A 46 1.14 20.12 -1.51
CA ASP A 46 1.07 21.14 -2.57
C ASP A 46 2.09 20.90 -3.70
N ILE A 47 3.28 20.43 -3.34
CA ILE A 47 4.30 20.08 -4.32
C ILE A 47 3.88 18.88 -5.20
N CYS A 48 3.20 17.89 -4.65
CA CYS A 48 2.70 16.75 -5.43
C CYS A 48 1.63 17.18 -6.41
N LYS A 49 0.71 18.07 -6.00
CA LYS A 49 -0.32 18.64 -6.88
C LYS A 49 0.27 19.40 -8.04
N GLU A 50 1.31 20.21 -7.79
CA GLU A 50 1.99 20.94 -8.85
C GLU A 50 2.57 19.99 -9.91
N TYR A 51 3.19 18.88 -9.47
CA TYR A 51 3.68 17.85 -10.39
C TYR A 51 2.55 17.10 -11.09
N GLU A 52 1.45 16.80 -10.41
CA GLU A 52 0.26 16.17 -11.02
C GLU A 52 -0.25 17.01 -12.18
N GLU A 53 -0.44 18.33 -11.99
CA GLU A 53 -0.90 19.22 -13.04
C GLU A 53 0.07 19.29 -14.22
N LYS A 54 1.37 19.43 -13.95
CA LYS A 54 2.41 19.49 -14.99
C LYS A 54 2.42 18.20 -15.83
N ILE A 55 2.40 17.04 -15.19
CA ILE A 55 2.46 15.74 -15.87
C ILE A 55 1.14 15.47 -16.59
N LYS A 56 0.01 15.75 -15.94
CA LYS A 56 -1.32 15.59 -16.53
C LYS A 56 -1.47 16.37 -17.82
N ASN A 57 -1.05 17.64 -17.82
CA ASN A 57 -1.12 18.50 -19.00
C ASN A 57 -0.13 18.06 -20.09
N LYS A 58 1.11 17.71 -19.71
CA LYS A 58 2.15 17.29 -20.66
C LYS A 58 1.78 16.01 -21.42
N TYR A 59 1.15 15.06 -20.74
CA TYR A 59 0.86 13.73 -21.30
C TYR A 59 -0.63 13.50 -21.57
N ASN A 60 -1.47 14.54 -21.41
CA ASN A 60 -2.93 14.48 -21.60
C ASN A 60 -3.57 13.32 -20.82
N LEU A 61 -3.19 13.15 -19.55
CA LEU A 61 -3.69 12.06 -18.70
C LEU A 61 -5.06 12.43 -18.12
N LYS A 62 -5.96 11.45 -18.06
CA LYS A 62 -7.25 11.62 -17.37
C LYS A 62 -7.13 11.63 -15.86
N TYR A 63 -6.16 10.89 -15.34
CA TYR A 63 -5.89 10.75 -13.92
C TYR A 63 -4.40 10.53 -13.69
N ILE A 64 -3.90 11.13 -12.65
CA ILE A 64 -2.56 10.90 -12.11
C ILE A 64 -2.60 11.18 -10.61
N GLU A 65 -1.80 10.48 -9.86
CA GLU A 65 -1.54 10.72 -8.45
C GLU A 65 -0.04 10.69 -8.24
N VAL A 66 0.49 11.75 -7.66
CA VAL A 66 1.91 11.88 -7.31
C VAL A 66 2.03 11.72 -5.80
N LEU A 67 2.86 10.79 -5.38
CA LEU A 67 3.04 10.47 -3.99
C LEU A 67 4.38 11.01 -3.49
N PRO A 68 4.45 11.49 -2.24
CA PRO A 68 5.73 11.81 -1.64
C PRO A 68 6.53 10.52 -1.46
N SER A 69 7.81 10.55 -1.82
CA SER A 69 8.70 9.43 -1.54
C SER A 69 9.15 9.47 -0.08
N SER A 70 9.15 8.32 0.57
CA SER A 70 9.73 8.15 1.91
C SER A 70 11.27 8.02 1.88
N TYR A 71 11.85 7.89 0.69
CA TYR A 71 13.30 7.76 0.52
C TYR A 71 13.99 9.13 0.45
N ASP A 72 15.13 9.23 1.10
CA ASP A 72 16.05 10.33 0.90
C ASP A 72 16.53 10.38 -0.57
N LYS A 73 16.83 11.58 -1.08
CA LYS A 73 17.28 11.76 -2.48
C LYS A 73 18.49 10.90 -2.83
N GLU A 74 19.40 10.67 -1.87
CA GLU A 74 20.56 9.80 -2.08
C GLU A 74 20.17 8.31 -2.18
N ALA A 75 19.16 7.88 -1.45
CA ALA A 75 18.65 6.51 -1.54
C ALA A 75 17.95 6.26 -2.88
N ILE A 76 17.23 7.25 -3.43
CA ILE A 76 16.56 7.16 -4.73
C ILE A 76 17.58 7.03 -5.88
N LEU A 77 18.72 7.73 -5.79
CA LEU A 77 19.77 7.66 -6.80
C LEU A 77 20.53 6.31 -6.79
N ASN A 78 20.54 5.63 -5.66
CA ASN A 78 21.24 4.37 -5.46
C ASN A 78 20.34 3.12 -5.55
N THR A 79 19.02 3.30 -5.40
CA THR A 79 18.02 2.24 -5.54
C THR A 79 17.04 2.67 -6.61
N LEU A 80 17.02 1.97 -7.73
CA LEU A 80 16.01 2.14 -8.79
C LEU A 80 14.60 1.72 -8.34
N ASP A 81 14.41 1.41 -7.06
CA ASP A 81 13.12 0.99 -6.51
C ASP A 81 12.36 2.18 -5.93
N PRO A 82 11.26 2.60 -6.57
CA PRO A 82 10.31 3.52 -5.96
C PRO A 82 9.73 2.86 -4.69
N ASP A 83 9.28 3.65 -3.73
CA ASP A 83 8.61 3.13 -2.54
C ASP A 83 7.39 2.26 -2.94
N PRO A 84 7.52 0.92 -2.98
CA PRO A 84 6.48 0.06 -3.53
C PRO A 84 5.24 0.05 -2.65
N VAL A 85 5.38 0.41 -1.37
CA VAL A 85 4.29 0.36 -0.40
C VAL A 85 3.38 1.57 -0.56
N SER A 86 3.93 2.77 -0.71
CA SER A 86 3.15 3.98 -0.96
C SER A 86 2.40 3.88 -2.28
N ILE A 87 3.06 3.39 -3.33
CA ILE A 87 2.42 3.14 -4.63
C ILE A 87 1.30 2.10 -4.51
N ALA A 88 1.55 1.01 -3.79
CA ALA A 88 0.54 -0.03 -3.62
C ALA A 88 -0.67 0.46 -2.79
N TYR A 89 -0.44 1.30 -1.80
CA TYR A 89 -1.52 1.91 -1.02
C TYR A 89 -2.40 2.84 -1.88
N ALA A 90 -1.79 3.73 -2.64
CA ALA A 90 -2.53 4.58 -3.59
C ALA A 90 -3.27 3.76 -4.64
N GLY A 91 -2.64 2.72 -5.19
CA GLY A 91 -3.27 1.78 -6.11
C GLY A 91 -4.48 1.07 -5.50
N ALA A 92 -4.39 0.64 -4.24
CA ALA A 92 -5.50 0.03 -3.52
C ALA A 92 -6.67 1.01 -3.32
N ASN A 93 -6.39 2.23 -2.91
CA ASN A 93 -7.40 3.28 -2.74
C ASN A 93 -8.08 3.64 -4.07
N TYR A 94 -7.28 3.79 -5.14
CA TYR A 94 -7.83 4.04 -6.47
C TYR A 94 -8.72 2.89 -6.96
N LEU A 95 -8.32 1.65 -6.73
CA LEU A 95 -9.11 0.47 -7.08
C LEU A 95 -10.43 0.43 -6.32
N LEU A 96 -10.43 0.69 -5.01
CA LEU A 96 -11.64 0.79 -4.21
C LEU A 96 -12.58 1.89 -4.75
N LYS A 97 -12.05 3.03 -5.13
CA LYS A 97 -12.80 4.12 -5.74
C LYS A 97 -13.46 3.70 -7.06
N ILE A 98 -12.74 2.99 -7.93
CA ILE A 98 -13.29 2.46 -9.18
C ILE A 98 -14.44 1.46 -8.90
N ILE A 99 -14.25 0.57 -7.96
CA ILE A 99 -15.24 -0.43 -7.60
C ILE A 99 -16.51 0.22 -7.06
N ARG A 100 -16.38 1.19 -6.15
CA ARG A 100 -17.49 1.84 -5.47
C ARG A 100 -18.18 2.88 -6.34
N ASP A 101 -17.42 3.84 -6.86
CA ASP A 101 -17.99 4.99 -7.57
C ASP A 101 -18.39 4.64 -9.00
N LYS A 102 -17.55 3.91 -9.71
CA LYS A 102 -17.78 3.54 -11.12
C LYS A 102 -18.51 2.20 -11.28
N LYS A 103 -18.81 1.51 -10.17
CA LYS A 103 -19.46 0.20 -10.17
C LYS A 103 -18.78 -0.80 -11.11
N CYS A 104 -17.46 -0.71 -11.23
CA CYS A 104 -16.69 -1.67 -12.00
C CYS A 104 -16.76 -3.04 -11.34
N ARG A 105 -17.13 -4.05 -12.10
CA ARG A 105 -17.34 -5.41 -11.58
C ARG A 105 -16.39 -6.44 -12.18
N ASN A 106 -15.75 -6.12 -13.28
CA ASN A 106 -14.77 -6.99 -13.93
C ASN A 106 -13.42 -6.24 -13.98
N ILE A 107 -12.41 -6.80 -13.35
CA ILE A 107 -11.09 -6.20 -13.21
C ILE A 107 -10.06 -7.19 -13.71
N GLY A 108 -9.34 -6.81 -14.77
CA GLY A 108 -8.18 -7.56 -15.22
C GLY A 108 -7.03 -7.39 -14.23
N TRP A 109 -6.46 -8.50 -13.79
CA TRP A 109 -5.36 -8.54 -12.85
C TRP A 109 -4.13 -9.17 -13.47
N SER A 110 -3.02 -8.43 -13.49
CA SER A 110 -1.75 -8.96 -13.98
C SER A 110 -0.81 -9.32 -12.84
N THR A 111 0.23 -10.06 -13.16
CA THR A 111 1.32 -10.35 -12.22
C THR A 111 2.17 -9.12 -11.93
N GLY A 112 2.85 -9.13 -10.80
CA GLY A 112 3.84 -8.14 -10.42
C GLY A 112 3.89 -7.95 -8.91
N SER A 113 5.07 -7.55 -8.41
CA SER A 113 5.28 -7.29 -6.97
C SER A 113 4.34 -6.20 -6.46
N THR A 114 4.17 -5.12 -7.22
CA THR A 114 3.26 -4.03 -6.87
C THR A 114 1.81 -4.50 -6.80
N ASN A 115 1.34 -5.28 -7.76
CA ASN A 115 -0.02 -5.83 -7.75
C ASN A 115 -0.24 -6.79 -6.58
N THR A 116 0.75 -7.59 -6.24
CA THR A 116 0.71 -8.45 -5.04
C THR A 116 0.61 -7.63 -3.76
N LEU A 117 1.36 -6.53 -3.67
CA LEU A 117 1.26 -5.61 -2.53
C LEU A 117 -0.10 -4.92 -2.47
N ILE A 118 -0.66 -4.49 -3.60
CA ILE A 118 -2.03 -3.94 -3.66
C ILE A 118 -3.03 -4.97 -3.12
N ALA A 119 -2.96 -6.23 -3.58
CA ALA A 119 -3.84 -7.29 -3.12
C ALA A 119 -3.74 -7.53 -1.60
N ASN A 120 -2.52 -7.42 -1.03
CA ASN A 120 -2.30 -7.56 0.41
C ASN A 120 -2.87 -6.38 1.21
N ILE A 121 -2.81 -5.17 0.66
CA ILE A 121 -3.27 -3.93 1.32
C ILE A 121 -4.79 -3.80 1.23
N LEU A 122 -5.40 -4.22 0.12
CA LEU A 122 -6.85 -4.12 -0.06
C LEU A 122 -7.59 -4.72 1.12
N PRO A 123 -8.56 -4.01 1.69
CA PRO A 123 -9.47 -4.57 2.69
C PRO A 123 -10.42 -5.58 2.04
N GLN A 124 -11.25 -6.21 2.84
CA GLN A 124 -12.38 -6.99 2.34
C GLN A 124 -13.32 -6.08 1.54
N ILE A 125 -13.65 -6.50 0.34
CA ILE A 125 -14.56 -5.79 -0.57
C ILE A 125 -15.93 -6.44 -0.46
N ASN A 126 -16.93 -5.67 -0.08
CA ASN A 126 -18.29 -6.17 0.08
C ASN A 126 -19.07 -6.23 -1.25
N GLU A 127 -18.57 -5.52 -2.25
CA GLU A 127 -19.13 -5.52 -3.59
C GLU A 127 -18.73 -6.78 -4.34
N LYS A 128 -19.64 -7.37 -5.09
CA LYS A 128 -19.34 -8.52 -5.96
C LYS A 128 -18.46 -8.05 -7.13
N VAL A 129 -17.21 -8.48 -7.15
CA VAL A 129 -16.20 -8.11 -8.14
C VAL A 129 -15.53 -9.38 -8.68
N ASN A 130 -15.38 -9.46 -9.98
CA ASN A 130 -14.65 -10.52 -10.65
C ASN A 130 -13.23 -10.02 -10.95
N PHE A 131 -12.23 -10.69 -10.39
CA PHE A 131 -10.84 -10.48 -10.77
C PHE A 131 -10.42 -11.54 -11.77
N ILE A 132 -9.97 -11.12 -12.93
CA ILE A 132 -9.66 -11.98 -14.07
C ILE A 132 -8.15 -11.93 -14.32
N ASP A 133 -7.49 -13.08 -14.28
CA ASP A 133 -6.07 -13.15 -14.64
C ASP A 133 -5.88 -12.78 -16.13
N THR A 134 -5.01 -11.79 -16.37
CA THR A 134 -4.71 -11.33 -17.73
C THR A 134 -3.39 -11.86 -18.28
N THR A 135 -2.60 -12.53 -17.46
CA THR A 135 -1.25 -13.00 -17.82
C THR A 135 -1.14 -14.50 -17.96
N GLY A 136 -2.05 -15.26 -17.36
CA GLY A 136 -1.95 -16.70 -17.29
C GLY A 136 -0.74 -17.18 -16.47
N SER A 137 -0.59 -18.50 -16.35
CA SER A 137 0.56 -19.11 -15.68
C SER A 137 1.76 -19.13 -16.62
N LEU A 138 2.78 -18.34 -16.32
CA LEU A 138 3.98 -18.24 -17.14
C LEU A 138 5.08 -19.25 -16.77
N ARG A 139 5.00 -19.90 -15.61
CA ARG A 139 6.02 -20.85 -15.11
C ARG A 139 5.44 -21.92 -14.21
N SER A 140 6.08 -23.09 -14.26
CA SER A 140 5.80 -24.23 -13.37
C SER A 140 6.41 -24.07 -11.96
N ASP A 141 7.33 -23.15 -11.74
CA ASP A 141 7.90 -22.86 -10.43
C ASP A 141 7.03 -21.87 -9.66
N LEU A 142 6.76 -22.18 -8.40
CA LEU A 142 5.89 -21.38 -7.51
C LEU A 142 6.51 -20.02 -7.11
N SER A 143 7.77 -19.74 -7.45
CA SER A 143 8.48 -18.53 -7.05
C SER A 143 8.00 -17.26 -7.76
N PHE A 144 7.39 -17.41 -8.92
CA PHE A 144 6.78 -16.35 -9.73
C PHE A 144 5.34 -16.67 -10.13
N ASN A 145 4.54 -17.14 -9.18
CA ASN A 145 3.16 -17.51 -9.50
C ASN A 145 2.29 -16.24 -9.61
N PRO A 146 1.77 -15.94 -10.81
CA PRO A 146 0.80 -14.86 -11.03
C PRO A 146 -0.40 -14.93 -10.11
N LEU A 147 -0.75 -16.14 -9.69
CA LEU A 147 -1.89 -16.41 -8.82
C LEU A 147 -1.73 -15.92 -7.38
N LEU A 148 -0.54 -15.49 -6.93
CA LEU A 148 -0.35 -15.04 -5.54
C LEU A 148 -1.26 -13.85 -5.19
N GLY A 149 -1.33 -12.84 -6.04
CA GLY A 149 -2.22 -11.70 -5.85
C GLY A 149 -3.69 -12.10 -5.90
N LEU A 150 -4.08 -12.91 -6.88
CA LEU A 150 -5.45 -13.42 -7.03
C LEU A 150 -5.85 -14.34 -5.87
N ASN A 151 -4.97 -15.22 -5.42
CA ASN A 151 -5.21 -16.07 -4.25
C ASN A 151 -5.41 -15.23 -2.97
N THR A 152 -4.70 -14.13 -2.85
CA THR A 152 -4.90 -13.20 -1.73
C THR A 152 -6.26 -12.51 -1.83
N LEU A 153 -6.63 -12.07 -3.02
CA LEU A 153 -7.92 -11.42 -3.28
C LEU A 153 -9.09 -12.40 -3.05
N SER A 154 -8.97 -13.63 -3.51
CA SER A 154 -10.02 -14.65 -3.34
C SER A 154 -10.23 -15.04 -1.87
N LYS A 155 -9.19 -15.09 -1.08
CA LYS A 155 -9.29 -15.35 0.37
C LYS A 155 -9.96 -14.21 1.14
N LYS A 156 -9.85 -12.99 0.63
CA LYS A 156 -10.42 -11.80 1.25
C LYS A 156 -11.85 -11.49 0.78
N ASN A 157 -12.18 -11.93 -0.42
CA ASN A 157 -13.43 -11.56 -1.07
C ASN A 157 -14.04 -12.81 -1.71
N ASP A 158 -15.37 -12.92 -1.71
CA ASP A 158 -16.08 -13.94 -2.46
C ASP A 158 -15.98 -13.66 -3.98
N CYS A 159 -14.74 -13.69 -4.50
CA CYS A 159 -14.48 -13.42 -5.90
C CYS A 159 -14.68 -14.69 -6.73
N VAL A 160 -15.39 -14.55 -7.84
CA VAL A 160 -15.47 -15.58 -8.86
C VAL A 160 -14.28 -15.38 -9.80
N TYR A 161 -13.53 -16.45 -10.06
CA TYR A 161 -12.45 -16.50 -11.05
C TYR A 161 -13.01 -16.56 -12.45
#